data_879e41e33bfd156fd2ed42c82bdf0993
#
_entry.id   879e41e33bfd156fd2ed42c82bdf0993
#
_cell.length_a   1.000
_cell.length_b   1.000
_cell.length_c   1.000
_cell.angle_alpha   90.00
_cell.angle_beta   90.00
_cell.angle_gamma   90.00
#
_symmetry.space_group_name_H-M   'P 1'
#
loop_
_entity.id
_entity.type
_entity.pdbx_description
1 polymer ?
#
loop_
_entity_poly.entity_id
_entity_poly.type
_entity_poly.pdbx_seq_one_letter_code
_entity_poly.pdbx_strand_id
1 'polypeptide(L)'
;LGVEPVGVFDVAHGADSPAKYVLQPYASLEVFLAAHQKLGADLAVRQSALAAVPPNDPPYLRVESAFLIAFEGMPRLEVPPQTAAKKPRLFELRTYESHSQPANWKKIEMFNEGEIGLCRRTGLTPVFFGETLVGSKLPNLTYRLVFDDQASRDKNWATFVADPEWKKLSTTPGYT
;
A
#
# COMPACT_ATOMS: atom_id res chain seq x y z
N LEU A 1 -10.70 -16.40 8.62
CA LEU A 1 -11.41 -15.63 7.58
C LEU A 1 -10.83 -15.85 6.18
N GLY A 2 -9.68 -16.54 6.04
CA GLY A 2 -9.04 -16.83 4.75
C GLY A 2 -8.44 -15.59 4.07
N VAL A 3 -8.17 -14.54 4.82
CA VAL A 3 -7.52 -13.32 4.32
C VAL A 3 -6.04 -13.39 4.68
N GLU A 4 -5.22 -13.70 3.70
CA GLU A 4 -3.76 -13.80 3.85
C GLU A 4 -3.05 -13.36 2.56
N PRO A 5 -1.85 -12.78 2.69
CA PRO A 5 -1.19 -12.35 3.92
C PRO A 5 -1.77 -11.03 4.46
N VAL A 6 -1.77 -10.83 5.77
CA VAL A 6 -2.10 -9.55 6.41
C VAL A 6 -0.80 -8.87 6.83
N GLY A 7 -0.62 -7.62 6.39
CA GLY A 7 0.50 -6.78 6.79
C GLY A 7 0.10 -5.79 7.88
N VAL A 8 0.88 -5.71 8.96
CA VAL A 8 0.73 -4.67 10.00
C VAL A 8 2.03 -3.89 10.09
N PHE A 9 1.93 -2.56 10.04
CA PHE A 9 3.08 -1.66 9.94
C PHE A 9 2.95 -0.51 10.92
N ASP A 10 3.99 -0.26 11.69
CA ASP A 10 4.12 0.94 12.51
C ASP A 10 4.70 2.09 11.68
N VAL A 11 4.14 3.29 11.85
CA VAL A 11 4.69 4.49 11.22
C VAL A 11 5.89 4.97 12.03
N ALA A 12 7.09 4.84 11.44
CA ALA A 12 8.33 5.35 12.03
C ALA A 12 8.52 6.85 11.73
N HIS A 13 8.18 7.27 10.50
CA HIS A 13 8.31 8.65 10.05
C HIS A 13 7.13 9.01 9.14
N GLY A 14 6.56 10.20 9.30
CA GLY A 14 5.47 10.69 8.49
C GLY A 14 4.46 11.52 9.28
N ALA A 15 3.57 12.17 8.57
CA ALA A 15 2.56 13.06 9.15
C ALA A 15 1.55 12.33 10.06
N ASP A 16 1.34 11.05 9.82
CA ASP A 16 0.35 10.22 10.53
C ASP A 16 0.93 9.55 11.79
N SER A 17 2.19 9.83 12.16
CA SER A 17 2.80 9.23 13.37
C SER A 17 2.24 9.89 14.65
N PRO A 18 1.85 9.08 15.67
CA PRO A 18 1.89 7.62 15.74
C PRO A 18 0.64 6.99 15.09
N ALA A 19 0.84 6.07 14.16
CA ALA A 19 -0.24 5.32 13.53
C ALA A 19 0.19 3.88 13.18
N LYS A 20 -0.79 3.02 12.94
CA LYS A 20 -0.58 1.69 12.37
C LYS A 20 -1.34 1.59 11.06
N TYR A 21 -0.67 1.07 10.04
CA TYR A 21 -1.31 0.68 8.79
C TYR A 21 -1.54 -0.83 8.76
N VAL A 22 -2.75 -1.23 8.37
CA VAL A 22 -3.12 -2.62 8.17
C VAL A 22 -3.44 -2.81 6.69
N LEU A 23 -2.71 -3.70 6.02
CA LEU A 23 -2.93 -4.07 4.63
C LEU A 23 -3.55 -5.46 4.56
N GLN A 24 -4.74 -5.54 3.96
CA GLN A 24 -5.51 -6.77 3.84
C GLN A 24 -5.91 -6.98 2.38
N PRO A 25 -5.32 -7.96 1.67
CA PRO A 25 -5.72 -8.27 0.30
C PRO A 25 -6.98 -9.15 0.28
N TYR A 26 -7.86 -8.89 -0.66
CA TYR A 26 -9.05 -9.68 -0.94
C TYR A 26 -9.11 -10.04 -2.42
N ALA A 27 -9.61 -11.21 -2.74
CA ALA A 27 -9.74 -11.65 -4.13
C ALA A 27 -10.85 -10.87 -4.88
N SER A 28 -11.85 -10.38 -4.16
CA SER A 28 -12.94 -9.55 -4.70
C SER A 28 -13.66 -8.78 -3.59
N LEU A 29 -14.54 -7.86 -3.99
CA LEU A 29 -15.39 -7.11 -3.08
C LEU A 29 -16.35 -8.02 -2.31
N GLU A 30 -16.89 -9.06 -2.95
CA GLU A 30 -17.78 -10.05 -2.33
C GLU A 30 -17.05 -10.79 -1.20
N VAL A 31 -15.79 -11.17 -1.42
CA VAL A 31 -14.97 -11.82 -0.39
C VAL A 31 -14.71 -10.88 0.79
N PHE A 32 -14.46 -9.61 0.52
CA PHE A 32 -14.33 -8.58 1.57
C PHE A 32 -15.62 -8.46 2.39
N LEU A 33 -16.77 -8.32 1.74
CA LEU A 33 -18.05 -8.19 2.42
C LEU A 33 -18.40 -9.43 3.25
N ALA A 34 -18.17 -10.63 2.71
CA ALA A 34 -18.38 -11.87 3.43
C ALA A 34 -17.46 -12.01 4.66
N ALA A 35 -16.20 -11.63 4.53
CA ALA A 35 -15.25 -11.63 5.66
C ALA A 35 -15.69 -10.63 6.75
N HIS A 36 -16.13 -9.44 6.36
CA HIS A 36 -16.63 -8.42 7.28
C HIS A 36 -17.87 -8.89 8.04
N GLN A 37 -18.84 -9.52 7.35
CA GLN A 37 -20.04 -10.09 7.97
C GLN A 37 -19.70 -11.19 8.98
N LYS A 38 -18.78 -12.11 8.61
CA LYS A 38 -18.31 -13.17 9.52
C LYS A 38 -17.66 -12.57 10.77
N LEU A 39 -16.80 -11.55 10.60
CA LEU A 39 -16.15 -10.89 11.73
C LEU A 39 -17.18 -10.27 12.68
N GLY A 40 -18.20 -9.60 12.15
CA GLY A 40 -19.28 -8.99 12.93
C GLY A 40 -20.17 -10.01 13.66
N ALA A 41 -20.27 -11.24 13.14
CA ALA A 41 -21.03 -12.33 13.75
C ALA A 41 -20.21 -13.19 14.74
N ASP A 42 -18.89 -13.06 14.74
CA ASP A 42 -17.98 -13.88 15.55
C ASP A 42 -18.08 -13.51 17.03
N LEU A 43 -18.59 -14.47 17.85
CA LEU A 43 -18.74 -14.27 19.29
C LEU A 43 -17.39 -14.04 20.00
N ALA A 44 -16.30 -14.67 19.55
CA ALA A 44 -14.99 -14.49 20.12
C ALA A 44 -14.48 -13.06 19.90
N VAL A 45 -14.77 -12.47 18.75
CA VAL A 45 -14.46 -11.05 18.47
C VAL A 45 -15.31 -10.13 19.34
N ARG A 46 -16.61 -10.38 19.44
CA ARG A 46 -17.57 -9.58 20.23
C ARG A 46 -17.29 -9.64 21.73
N GLN A 47 -16.69 -10.73 22.19
CA GLN A 47 -16.31 -10.95 23.60
C GLN A 47 -14.81 -10.75 23.84
N SER A 48 -14.08 -10.24 22.86
CA SER A 48 -12.65 -9.97 22.98
C SER A 48 -12.35 -8.87 23.99
N ALA A 49 -11.09 -8.77 24.40
CA ALA A 49 -10.62 -7.68 25.24
C ALA A 49 -10.96 -6.28 24.68
N LEU A 50 -11.06 -6.14 23.34
CA LEU A 50 -11.46 -4.89 22.70
C LEU A 50 -12.91 -4.48 23.03
N ALA A 51 -13.80 -5.45 23.22
CA ALA A 51 -15.19 -5.15 23.60
C ALA A 51 -15.33 -4.63 25.05
N ALA A 52 -14.34 -4.89 25.90
CA ALA A 52 -14.30 -4.49 27.29
C ALA A 52 -13.50 -3.19 27.54
N VAL A 53 -12.98 -2.57 26.47
CA VAL A 53 -12.20 -1.32 26.59
C VAL A 53 -13.11 -0.18 27.02
N PRO A 54 -12.76 0.55 28.10
CA PRO A 54 -13.57 1.65 28.58
C PRO A 54 -13.53 2.85 27.60
N PRO A 55 -14.63 3.60 27.45
CA PRO A 55 -14.69 4.72 26.50
C PRO A 55 -13.67 5.85 26.77
N ASN A 56 -13.19 5.97 28.00
CA ASN A 56 -12.20 6.99 28.39
C ASN A 56 -10.75 6.56 28.21
N ASP A 57 -10.51 5.31 27.76
CA ASP A 57 -9.17 4.79 27.47
C ASP A 57 -9.21 3.90 26.18
N PRO A 58 -9.57 4.48 25.04
CA PRO A 58 -9.70 3.70 23.80
C PRO A 58 -8.32 3.29 23.27
N PRO A 59 -8.20 2.09 22.65
CA PRO A 59 -6.94 1.61 22.09
C PRO A 59 -6.51 2.36 20.81
N TYR A 60 -7.39 3.19 20.27
CA TYR A 60 -7.15 4.08 19.13
C TYR A 60 -8.13 5.26 19.15
N LEU A 61 -7.72 6.39 18.57
CA LEU A 61 -8.56 7.58 18.47
C LEU A 61 -9.45 7.54 17.22
N ARG A 62 -8.97 6.94 16.15
CA ARG A 62 -9.65 6.91 14.85
C ARG A 62 -9.22 5.69 14.05
N VAL A 63 -10.14 5.17 13.26
CA VAL A 63 -9.86 4.20 12.20
C VAL A 63 -10.32 4.80 10.88
N GLU A 64 -9.42 4.83 9.90
CA GLU A 64 -9.73 5.21 8.53
C GLU A 64 -9.50 4.01 7.63
N SER A 65 -10.36 3.82 6.64
CA SER A 65 -10.25 2.72 5.70
C SER A 65 -10.27 3.24 4.28
N ALA A 66 -9.45 2.64 3.43
CA ALA A 66 -9.45 2.87 2.00
C ALA A 66 -9.59 1.54 1.25
N PHE A 67 -10.33 1.57 0.16
CA PHE A 67 -10.49 0.43 -0.73
C PHE A 67 -9.77 0.72 -2.04
N LEU A 68 -8.84 -0.18 -2.40
CA LEU A 68 -8.00 -0.03 -3.58
C LEU A 68 -8.22 -1.20 -4.53
N ILE A 69 -8.15 -0.92 -5.84
CA ILE A 69 -8.02 -1.96 -6.86
C ILE A 69 -6.57 -2.07 -7.29
N ALA A 70 -6.04 -3.30 -7.33
CA ALA A 70 -4.67 -3.55 -7.74
C ALA A 70 -4.44 -3.17 -9.22
N PHE A 71 -3.24 -2.70 -9.54
CA PHE A 71 -2.85 -2.41 -10.92
C PHE A 71 -2.73 -3.69 -11.74
N GLU A 72 -3.02 -3.61 -13.05
CA GLU A 72 -2.90 -4.74 -13.98
C GLU A 72 -1.48 -5.30 -14.02
N GLY A 73 -0.47 -4.43 -13.98
CA GLY A 73 0.95 -4.81 -13.97
C GLY A 73 1.42 -5.48 -12.67
N MET A 74 0.60 -5.40 -11.60
CA MET A 74 0.86 -6.08 -10.33
C MET A 74 -0.46 -6.44 -9.64
N PRO A 75 -1.20 -7.44 -10.15
CA PRO A 75 -2.56 -7.77 -9.70
C PRO A 75 -2.61 -8.48 -8.34
N ARG A 76 -1.46 -8.79 -7.75
CA ARG A 76 -1.35 -9.46 -6.46
C ARG A 76 -0.29 -8.81 -5.59
N LEU A 77 -0.55 -8.80 -4.29
CA LEU A 77 0.42 -8.42 -3.29
C LEU A 77 1.60 -9.40 -3.29
N GLU A 78 2.83 -8.87 -3.23
CA GLU A 78 4.05 -9.66 -3.09
C GLU A 78 4.59 -9.54 -1.66
N VAL A 79 4.75 -10.70 -1.01
CA VAL A 79 5.36 -10.76 0.33
C VAL A 79 6.86 -10.58 0.19
N PRO A 80 7.47 -9.60 0.88
CA PRO A 80 8.90 -9.36 0.79
C PRO A 80 9.74 -10.57 1.20
N PRO A 81 10.85 -10.87 0.49
CA PRO A 81 11.73 -11.99 0.86
C PRO A 81 12.33 -11.87 2.27
N GLN A 82 12.52 -10.64 2.77
CA GLN A 82 12.96 -10.38 4.14
C GLN A 82 11.98 -10.94 5.19
N THR A 83 10.70 -11.16 4.83
CA THR A 83 9.69 -11.74 5.73
C THR A 83 10.04 -13.18 6.09
N ALA A 84 10.38 -14.00 5.11
CA ALA A 84 10.81 -15.38 5.34
C ALA A 84 12.13 -15.43 6.13
N ALA A 85 13.05 -14.52 5.85
CA ALA A 85 14.33 -14.41 6.54
C ALA A 85 14.23 -13.79 7.95
N LYS A 86 13.05 -13.29 8.36
CA LYS A 86 12.82 -12.57 9.63
C LYS A 86 13.80 -11.41 9.85
N LYS A 87 14.24 -10.76 8.78
CA LYS A 87 15.16 -9.61 8.83
C LYS A 87 14.40 -8.31 9.08
N PRO A 88 15.00 -7.33 9.77
CA PRO A 88 14.53 -5.96 9.77
C PRO A 88 14.39 -5.45 8.34
N ARG A 89 13.45 -4.53 8.13
CA ARG A 89 13.18 -3.92 6.83
C ARG A 89 12.46 -2.60 6.98
N LEU A 90 12.64 -1.74 5.99
CA LEU A 90 11.97 -0.46 5.88
C LEU A 90 10.90 -0.54 4.80
N PHE A 91 9.68 -0.12 5.13
CA PHE A 91 8.61 0.04 4.15
C PHE A 91 8.38 1.52 3.85
N GLU A 92 8.19 1.86 2.58
CA GLU A 92 7.79 3.19 2.15
C GLU A 92 6.41 3.12 1.52
N LEU A 93 5.42 3.80 2.11
CA LEU A 93 4.08 3.99 1.56
C LEU A 93 4.05 5.33 0.85
N ARG A 94 3.61 5.34 -0.41
CA ARG A 94 3.49 6.55 -1.22
C ARG A 94 2.07 6.66 -1.76
N THR A 95 1.50 7.85 -1.63
CA THR A 95 0.21 8.20 -2.23
C THR A 95 0.42 9.38 -3.17
N TYR A 96 -0.03 9.25 -4.41
CA TYR A 96 0.04 10.29 -5.42
C TYR A 96 -1.36 10.79 -5.71
N GLU A 97 -1.65 11.99 -5.20
CA GLU A 97 -2.90 12.70 -5.47
C GLU A 97 -2.83 13.34 -6.85
N SER A 98 -3.88 13.21 -7.63
CA SER A 98 -4.00 13.79 -8.96
C SER A 98 -5.05 14.90 -8.97
N HIS A 99 -4.86 15.91 -9.82
CA HIS A 99 -5.80 17.03 -9.95
C HIS A 99 -7.12 16.65 -10.63
N SER A 100 -7.19 15.46 -11.25
CA SER A 100 -8.41 14.96 -11.92
C SER A 100 -8.34 13.44 -12.09
N GLN A 101 -9.50 12.80 -12.25
CA GLN A 101 -9.58 11.36 -12.50
C GLN A 101 -8.87 10.94 -13.80
N PRO A 102 -9.00 11.66 -14.95
CA PRO A 102 -8.22 11.33 -16.15
C PRO A 102 -6.70 11.39 -15.93
N ALA A 103 -6.21 12.37 -15.15
CA ALA A 103 -4.79 12.47 -14.81
C ALA A 103 -4.32 11.29 -13.95
N ASN A 104 -5.16 10.84 -13.01
CA ASN A 104 -4.89 9.66 -12.21
C ASN A 104 -4.79 8.39 -13.08
N TRP A 105 -5.74 8.17 -14.00
CA TRP A 105 -5.69 7.04 -14.93
C TRP A 105 -4.46 7.07 -15.82
N LYS A 106 -4.09 8.26 -16.29
CA LYS A 106 -2.87 8.42 -17.11
C LYS A 106 -1.60 8.09 -16.33
N LYS A 107 -1.57 8.47 -15.05
CA LYS A 107 -0.48 8.09 -14.15
C LYS A 107 -0.43 6.58 -13.92
N ILE A 108 -1.57 5.93 -13.72
CA ILE A 108 -1.67 4.47 -13.57
C ILE A 108 -1.20 3.74 -14.84
N GLU A 109 -1.57 4.25 -16.03
CA GLU A 109 -1.08 3.74 -17.31
C GLU A 109 0.45 3.78 -17.36
N MET A 110 1.08 4.91 -16.98
CA MET A 110 2.53 5.05 -16.91
C MET A 110 3.19 3.99 -16.01
N PHE A 111 2.59 3.71 -14.85
CA PHE A 111 3.06 2.65 -13.96
C PHE A 111 2.99 1.28 -14.62
N ASN A 112 1.86 0.94 -15.24
CA ASN A 112 1.64 -0.35 -15.89
C ASN A 112 2.55 -0.55 -17.11
N GLU A 113 2.77 0.49 -17.90
CA GLU A 113 3.59 0.42 -19.13
C GLU A 113 5.10 0.37 -18.84
N GLY A 114 5.58 0.95 -17.73
CA GLY A 114 7.03 1.04 -17.53
C GLY A 114 7.50 1.13 -16.07
N GLU A 115 6.86 1.94 -15.23
CA GLU A 115 7.43 2.27 -13.92
C GLU A 115 7.53 1.06 -12.99
N ILE A 116 6.57 0.10 -13.03
CA ILE A 116 6.63 -1.13 -12.23
C ILE A 116 7.87 -1.97 -12.61
N GLY A 117 8.11 -2.15 -13.90
CA GLY A 117 9.31 -2.87 -14.39
C GLY A 117 10.60 -2.16 -14.01
N LEU A 118 10.60 -0.84 -14.11
CA LEU A 118 11.72 0.00 -13.74
C LEU A 118 12.03 -0.07 -12.23
N CYS A 119 11.00 -0.02 -11.37
CA CYS A 119 11.14 -0.23 -9.94
C CYS A 119 11.89 -1.53 -9.64
N ARG A 120 11.44 -2.64 -10.23
CA ARG A 120 12.06 -3.96 -10.01
C ARG A 120 13.52 -3.98 -10.44
N ARG A 121 13.82 -3.45 -11.62
CA ARG A 121 15.18 -3.44 -12.17
C ARG A 121 16.16 -2.58 -11.37
N THR A 122 15.68 -1.50 -10.77
CA THR A 122 16.51 -0.55 -9.99
C THR A 122 16.56 -0.86 -8.49
N GLY A 123 15.94 -1.97 -8.07
CA GLY A 123 15.94 -2.41 -6.66
C GLY A 123 14.87 -1.76 -5.78
N LEU A 124 13.95 -1.00 -6.38
CA LEU A 124 12.74 -0.56 -5.69
C LEU A 124 11.77 -1.74 -5.63
N THR A 125 11.86 -2.55 -4.59
CA THR A 125 11.10 -3.80 -4.48
C THR A 125 9.62 -3.52 -4.15
N PRO A 126 8.67 -3.78 -5.07
CA PRO A 126 7.26 -3.52 -4.82
C PRO A 126 6.64 -4.52 -3.85
N VAL A 127 5.64 -4.04 -3.09
CA VAL A 127 4.74 -4.87 -2.29
C VAL A 127 3.35 -4.87 -2.90
N PHE A 128 2.85 -3.72 -3.32
CA PHE A 128 1.62 -3.55 -4.08
C PHE A 128 1.58 -2.19 -4.77
N PHE A 129 0.74 -2.08 -5.81
CA PHE A 129 0.27 -0.83 -6.42
C PHE A 129 -1.25 -0.90 -6.51
N GLY A 130 -1.94 0.21 -6.21
CA GLY A 130 -3.40 0.24 -6.28
C GLY A 130 -3.95 1.64 -6.54
N GLU A 131 -5.05 1.70 -7.29
CA GLU A 131 -5.90 2.88 -7.39
C GLU A 131 -6.86 2.92 -6.21
N THR A 132 -6.96 4.05 -5.52
CA THR A 132 -7.92 4.22 -4.44
C THR A 132 -9.30 4.51 -5.02
N LEU A 133 -10.23 3.57 -4.83
CA LEU A 133 -11.63 3.72 -5.28
C LEU A 133 -12.51 4.40 -4.24
N VAL A 134 -12.26 4.10 -2.95
CA VAL A 134 -12.95 4.66 -1.81
C VAL A 134 -11.93 5.00 -0.73
N GLY A 135 -11.96 6.21 -0.22
CA GLY A 135 -11.01 6.69 0.78
C GLY A 135 -10.89 8.20 0.78
N SER A 136 -9.83 8.71 1.39
CA SER A 136 -9.51 10.14 1.41
C SER A 136 -8.64 10.55 0.22
N LYS A 137 -8.58 11.86 -0.04
CA LYS A 137 -7.65 12.50 -1.01
C LYS A 137 -7.78 11.98 -2.45
N LEU A 138 -9.01 11.70 -2.87
CA LEU A 138 -9.31 11.22 -4.23
C LEU A 138 -9.26 12.37 -5.28
N PRO A 139 -8.89 12.06 -6.53
CA PRO A 139 -8.41 10.77 -7.02
C PRO A 139 -6.92 10.56 -6.69
N ASN A 140 -6.56 9.34 -6.33
CA ASN A 140 -5.16 9.00 -6.04
C ASN A 140 -4.84 7.54 -6.35
N LEU A 141 -3.55 7.28 -6.49
CA LEU A 141 -2.98 5.94 -6.44
C LEU A 141 -2.08 5.81 -5.21
N THR A 142 -2.00 4.62 -4.67
CA THR A 142 -1.15 4.32 -3.51
C THR A 142 -0.36 3.04 -3.75
N TYR A 143 0.91 3.06 -3.39
CA TYR A 143 1.78 1.89 -3.51
C TYR A 143 2.76 1.77 -2.35
N ARG A 144 3.34 0.59 -2.21
CA ARG A 144 4.32 0.31 -1.16
C ARG A 144 5.54 -0.38 -1.72
N LEU A 145 6.70 0.10 -1.28
CA LEU A 145 8.00 -0.47 -1.55
C LEU A 145 8.61 -0.99 -0.25
N VAL A 146 9.57 -1.91 -0.38
CA VAL A 146 10.35 -2.45 0.73
C VAL A 146 11.85 -2.36 0.44
N PHE A 147 12.62 -2.06 1.48
CA PHE A 147 14.07 -1.94 1.46
C PHE A 147 14.65 -2.66 2.69
N ASP A 148 15.91 -3.07 2.62
CA ASP A 148 16.59 -3.65 3.78
C ASP A 148 16.78 -2.61 4.89
N ASP A 149 17.13 -1.36 4.51
CA ASP A 149 17.37 -0.24 5.40
C ASP A 149 17.25 1.11 4.67
N GLN A 150 17.50 2.21 5.38
CA GLN A 150 17.45 3.56 4.82
C GLN A 150 18.55 3.79 3.76
N ALA A 151 19.74 3.25 3.95
CA ALA A 151 20.84 3.43 3.00
C ALA A 151 20.55 2.73 1.67
N SER A 152 19.99 1.52 1.73
CA SER A 152 19.52 0.77 0.56
C SER A 152 18.41 1.52 -0.16
N ARG A 153 17.45 2.09 0.58
CA ARG A 153 16.38 2.92 0.03
C ARG A 153 16.95 4.10 -0.77
N ASP A 154 17.85 4.88 -0.16
CA ASP A 154 18.39 6.09 -0.78
C ASP A 154 19.22 5.76 -2.02
N LYS A 155 20.03 4.71 -1.97
CA LYS A 155 20.78 4.19 -3.11
C LYS A 155 19.87 3.77 -4.27
N ASN A 156 18.83 3.00 -3.98
CA ASN A 156 17.93 2.44 -5.00
C ASN A 156 17.10 3.56 -5.66
N TRP A 157 16.64 4.54 -4.89
CA TRP A 157 15.99 5.73 -5.45
C TRP A 157 16.94 6.56 -6.34
N ALA A 158 18.19 6.74 -5.93
CA ALA A 158 19.18 7.41 -6.77
C ALA A 158 19.40 6.67 -8.09
N THR A 159 19.47 5.33 -8.05
CA THR A 159 19.57 4.48 -9.25
C THR A 159 18.35 4.65 -10.16
N PHE A 160 17.14 4.62 -9.59
CA PHE A 160 15.89 4.79 -10.33
C PHE A 160 15.83 6.16 -11.03
N VAL A 161 16.10 7.25 -10.32
CA VAL A 161 16.03 8.61 -10.90
C VAL A 161 17.10 8.82 -11.98
N ALA A 162 18.26 8.18 -11.87
CA ALA A 162 19.33 8.27 -12.85
C ALA A 162 19.07 7.44 -14.13
N ASP A 163 18.14 6.48 -14.08
CA ASP A 163 17.89 5.55 -15.17
C ASP A 163 17.36 6.26 -16.44
N PRO A 164 17.93 5.98 -17.63
CA PRO A 164 17.51 6.61 -18.88
C PRO A 164 16.05 6.33 -19.25
N GLU A 165 15.52 5.13 -18.94
CA GLU A 165 14.13 4.82 -19.21
C GLU A 165 13.18 5.61 -18.30
N TRP A 166 13.56 5.83 -17.03
CA TRP A 166 12.81 6.75 -16.15
C TRP A 166 12.76 8.15 -16.75
N LYS A 167 13.89 8.68 -17.21
CA LYS A 167 13.94 10.01 -17.82
C LYS A 167 13.04 10.11 -19.05
N LYS A 168 13.03 9.06 -19.88
CA LYS A 168 12.14 8.99 -21.05
C LYS A 168 10.67 8.90 -20.60
N LEU A 169 10.35 8.00 -19.70
CA LEU A 169 8.98 7.76 -19.23
C LEU A 169 8.41 9.01 -18.56
N SER A 170 9.15 9.62 -17.64
CA SER A 170 8.73 10.81 -16.88
C SER A 170 8.57 12.08 -17.72
N THR A 171 9.13 12.11 -18.95
CA THR A 171 8.99 13.22 -19.89
C THR A 171 8.01 12.93 -21.02
N THR A 172 7.38 11.77 -21.04
CA THR A 172 6.39 11.41 -22.04
C THR A 172 5.15 12.31 -21.90
N PRO A 173 4.70 12.98 -22.98
CA PRO A 173 3.52 13.85 -22.91
C PRO A 173 2.30 13.12 -22.35
N GLY A 174 1.63 13.73 -21.38
CA GLY A 174 0.44 13.19 -20.71
C GLY A 174 0.73 12.33 -19.47
N TYR A 175 1.99 12.06 -19.14
CA TYR A 175 2.38 11.35 -17.90
C TYR A 175 2.83 12.30 -16.76
N THR A 176 2.99 13.55 -17.06
CA THR A 176 3.41 14.61 -16.11
C THR A 176 2.27 15.58 -15.82
#